data_53a0dccc4f5b7f8f7391daa99aac49c6
#
_entry.id   53a0dccc4f5b7f8f7391daa99aac49c6
#
_cell.length_a   1.000
_cell.length_b   1.000
_cell.length_c   1.000
_cell.angle_alpha   90.00
_cell.angle_beta   90.00
_cell.angle_gamma   90.00
#
_symmetry.space_group_name_H-M   'P 1'
#
loop_
_entity.id
_entity.type
_entity.pdbx_description
1 polymer ?
#
loop_
_entity_poly.entity_id
_entity_poly.type
_entity_poly.pdbx_seq_one_letter_code
_entity_poly.pdbx_strand_id
1 'polypeptide(L)'
;MNKFPTVMTALRGNLSFLVTLPVFWLSFVLIYQPQMWSSLLEMEMTSISFNATIIMCILFGVVLISRGILLAVHRSLSMSWSKMIEWELCEVAVMTMFVALYITLMYHGECAYFYIVGKCLYGLLLTLIYPYVILNLAFAYVGEKEKEVYDESLMRFVDNTQKLKLMITSSAVLYVEADENYVHVRYMEGERVKDYPLRASMKSLEELMQKHGLLRCQRSYYINPSHIKVLRRDKEGMISAELDVPNQKSIPVSPKYYEAVAKGL
;
A
#
# COMPACT_ATOMS: atom_id res chain seq x y z
N MET A 1 -10.58 -14.36 -0.54
CA MET A 1 -10.38 -13.69 0.77
C MET A 1 -9.70 -12.36 0.49
N ASN A 2 -10.39 -11.25 0.70
CA ASN A 2 -9.78 -9.92 0.53
C ASN A 2 -8.67 -9.73 1.55
N LYS A 3 -7.42 -9.71 1.09
CA LYS A 3 -6.29 -9.37 1.96
C LYS A 3 -6.45 -7.94 2.44
N PHE A 4 -6.26 -7.72 3.74
CA PHE A 4 -6.28 -6.41 4.36
C PHE A 4 -5.18 -5.52 3.75
N PRO A 5 -5.46 -4.23 3.41
CA PRO A 5 -4.48 -3.35 2.79
C PRO A 5 -3.25 -3.12 3.68
N THR A 6 -2.08 -3.38 3.15
CA THR A 6 -0.80 -3.19 3.88
C THR A 6 -0.53 -1.73 4.22
N VAL A 7 -1.08 -0.82 3.42
CA VAL A 7 -0.97 0.64 3.64
C VAL A 7 -1.56 1.08 4.97
N MET A 8 -2.64 0.45 5.45
CA MET A 8 -3.28 0.79 6.73
C MET A 8 -2.42 0.47 7.94
N THR A 9 -1.57 -0.55 7.86
CA THR A 9 -0.62 -0.91 8.92
C THR A 9 0.76 -0.28 8.70
N ALA A 10 0.98 0.39 7.57
CA ALA A 10 2.20 1.11 7.28
C ALA A 10 2.26 2.45 8.03
N LEU A 11 3.46 2.99 8.19
CA LEU A 11 3.68 4.27 8.87
C LEU A 11 2.86 5.41 8.26
N ARG A 12 2.79 5.49 6.91
CA ARG A 12 2.04 6.54 6.19
C ARG A 12 0.54 6.51 6.51
N GLY A 13 -0.07 5.31 6.56
CA GLY A 13 -1.49 5.18 6.92
C GLY A 13 -1.76 5.64 8.35
N ASN A 14 -0.95 5.21 9.31
CA ASN A 14 -1.09 5.60 10.71
C ASN A 14 -0.89 7.11 10.94
N LEU A 15 0.04 7.75 10.23
CA LEU A 15 0.24 9.20 10.27
C LEU A 15 -0.99 9.97 9.75
N SER A 16 -1.68 9.44 8.74
CA SER A 16 -2.92 10.07 8.24
C SER A 16 -4.00 10.11 9.32
N PHE A 17 -4.23 9.02 10.05
CA PHE A 17 -5.17 9.01 11.18
C PHE A 17 -4.74 9.98 12.28
N LEU A 18 -3.43 9.99 12.62
CA LEU A 18 -2.86 10.83 13.68
C LEU A 18 -3.14 12.32 13.46
N VAL A 19 -3.06 12.78 12.21
CA VAL A 19 -3.29 14.19 11.88
C VAL A 19 -4.77 14.48 11.62
N THR A 20 -5.43 13.63 10.83
CA THR A 20 -6.79 13.91 10.36
C THR A 20 -7.82 13.91 11.47
N LEU A 21 -7.78 12.95 12.41
CA LEU A 21 -8.80 12.83 13.45
C LEU A 21 -8.86 14.05 14.38
N PRO A 22 -7.75 14.48 15.04
CA PRO A 22 -7.79 15.62 15.94
C PRO A 22 -8.07 16.94 15.21
N VAL A 23 -7.47 17.12 14.02
CA VAL A 23 -7.68 18.36 13.23
C VAL A 23 -9.10 18.47 12.72
N PHE A 24 -9.69 17.37 12.23
CA PHE A 24 -11.07 17.34 11.81
C PHE A 24 -12.01 17.68 12.96
N TRP A 25 -11.82 17.04 14.13
CA TRP A 25 -12.63 17.30 15.30
C TRP A 25 -12.57 18.77 15.74
N LEU A 26 -11.36 19.35 15.84
CA LEU A 26 -11.16 20.74 16.20
C LEU A 26 -11.83 21.68 15.21
N SER A 27 -11.61 21.46 13.90
CA SER A 27 -12.20 22.27 12.84
C SER A 27 -13.72 22.21 12.87
N PHE A 28 -14.28 21.01 13.07
CA PHE A 28 -15.72 20.79 13.17
C PHE A 28 -16.31 21.56 14.35
N VAL A 29 -15.71 21.47 15.52
CA VAL A 29 -16.21 22.15 16.74
C VAL A 29 -16.11 23.66 16.61
N LEU A 30 -15.00 24.20 16.10
CA LEU A 30 -14.80 25.65 15.98
C LEU A 30 -15.64 26.30 14.88
N ILE A 31 -15.86 25.61 13.77
CA ILE A 31 -16.59 26.16 12.60
C ILE A 31 -18.11 25.98 12.79
N TYR A 32 -18.54 24.76 13.10
CA TYR A 32 -19.97 24.44 13.21
C TYR A 32 -20.57 24.73 14.56
N GLN A 33 -19.75 24.82 15.63
CA GLN A 33 -20.20 25.08 17.00
C GLN A 33 -21.45 24.28 17.40
N PRO A 34 -21.44 22.94 17.23
CA PRO A 34 -22.63 22.15 17.50
C PRO A 34 -23.02 22.31 18.97
N GLN A 35 -24.30 22.56 19.22
CA GLN A 35 -24.86 22.89 20.54
C GLN A 35 -24.41 21.93 21.64
N MET A 36 -24.25 20.65 21.27
CA MET A 36 -23.80 19.63 22.18
C MET A 36 -22.36 19.88 22.69
N TRP A 37 -21.43 20.20 21.79
CA TRP A 37 -20.05 20.52 22.17
C TRP A 37 -19.94 21.90 22.79
N SER A 38 -20.69 22.90 22.29
CA SER A 38 -20.70 24.22 22.88
C SER A 38 -21.11 24.16 24.35
N SER A 39 -22.19 23.44 24.67
CA SER A 39 -22.65 23.27 26.07
C SER A 39 -21.70 22.53 26.98
N LEU A 40 -20.83 21.69 26.45
CA LEU A 40 -19.81 20.98 27.22
C LEU A 40 -18.51 21.77 27.39
N LEU A 41 -18.22 22.68 26.45
CA LEU A 41 -16.98 23.44 26.39
C LEU A 41 -17.13 24.86 26.94
N GLU A 42 -18.37 25.34 27.13
CA GLU A 42 -18.65 26.65 27.74
C GLU A 42 -18.49 26.53 29.26
N MET A 43 -17.35 26.97 29.75
CA MET A 43 -16.98 26.93 31.17
C MET A 43 -16.71 28.34 31.65
N GLU A 44 -17.09 28.65 32.89
CA GLU A 44 -17.01 30.00 33.46
C GLU A 44 -15.63 30.66 33.35
N MET A 45 -14.55 29.89 33.48
CA MET A 45 -13.19 30.42 33.56
C MET A 45 -12.39 30.31 32.26
N THR A 46 -12.89 29.59 31.20
CA THR A 46 -12.11 29.31 30.00
C THR A 46 -12.95 29.45 28.72
N SER A 47 -12.31 29.90 27.64
CA SER A 47 -12.99 30.03 26.37
C SER A 47 -13.21 28.67 25.69
N ILE A 48 -14.26 28.55 24.88
CA ILE A 48 -14.57 27.34 24.07
C ILE A 48 -13.35 26.93 23.21
N SER A 49 -12.67 27.89 22.58
CA SER A 49 -11.50 27.64 21.76
C SER A 49 -10.32 27.06 22.55
N PHE A 50 -10.10 27.54 23.78
CA PHE A 50 -9.08 26.99 24.66
C PHE A 50 -9.38 25.52 25.02
N ASN A 51 -10.62 25.27 25.49
CA ASN A 51 -11.05 23.93 25.86
C ASN A 51 -11.03 22.95 24.66
N ALA A 52 -11.46 23.41 23.48
CA ALA A 52 -11.38 22.63 22.26
C ALA A 52 -9.92 22.29 21.88
N THR A 53 -8.99 23.22 22.06
CA THR A 53 -7.57 22.97 21.80
C THR A 53 -6.99 21.91 22.75
N ILE A 54 -7.34 21.96 24.04
CA ILE A 54 -6.89 20.94 25.01
C ILE A 54 -7.46 19.57 24.65
N ILE A 55 -8.74 19.49 24.27
CA ILE A 55 -9.35 18.23 23.84
C ILE A 55 -8.66 17.71 22.56
N MET A 56 -8.36 18.58 21.59
CA MET A 56 -7.58 18.20 20.43
C MET A 56 -6.23 17.58 20.82
N CYS A 57 -5.52 18.15 21.78
CA CYS A 57 -4.25 17.61 22.29
C CYS A 57 -4.45 16.23 22.95
N ILE A 58 -5.55 16.04 23.68
CA ILE A 58 -5.91 14.73 24.28
C ILE A 58 -6.15 13.71 23.17
N LEU A 59 -6.97 14.04 22.16
CA LEU A 59 -7.24 13.16 21.01
C LEU A 59 -5.94 12.79 20.29
N PHE A 60 -5.09 13.77 20.02
CA PHE A 60 -3.79 13.55 19.38
C PHE A 60 -2.92 12.59 20.18
N GLY A 61 -2.83 12.78 21.51
CA GLY A 61 -2.05 11.90 22.40
C GLY A 61 -2.56 10.46 22.42
N VAL A 62 -3.89 10.27 22.49
CA VAL A 62 -4.49 8.93 22.46
C VAL A 62 -4.26 8.25 21.10
N VAL A 63 -4.47 8.96 19.98
CA VAL A 63 -4.21 8.40 18.65
C VAL A 63 -2.73 8.05 18.48
N LEU A 64 -1.82 8.92 18.94
CA LEU A 64 -0.37 8.67 18.84
C LEU A 64 0.01 7.36 19.52
N ILE A 65 -0.45 7.17 20.77
CA ILE A 65 -0.17 5.95 21.55
C ILE A 65 -0.83 4.74 20.87
N SER A 66 -2.10 4.83 20.51
CA SER A 66 -2.87 3.76 19.88
C SER A 66 -2.23 3.29 18.57
N ARG A 67 -1.90 4.24 17.67
CA ARG A 67 -1.26 3.91 16.39
C ARG A 67 0.19 3.44 16.56
N GLY A 68 0.90 3.94 17.58
CA GLY A 68 2.21 3.41 17.96
C GLY A 68 2.15 1.95 18.38
N ILE A 69 1.17 1.57 19.23
CA ILE A 69 0.93 0.19 19.64
C ILE A 69 0.55 -0.67 18.40
N LEU A 70 -0.34 -0.18 17.54
CA LEU A 70 -0.74 -0.88 16.31
C LEU A 70 0.48 -1.17 15.42
N LEU A 71 1.37 -0.19 15.24
CA LEU A 71 2.63 -0.37 14.49
C LEU A 71 3.57 -1.41 15.12
N ALA A 72 3.61 -1.51 16.44
CA ALA A 72 4.44 -2.50 17.14
C ALA A 72 3.87 -3.92 17.00
N VAL A 73 2.53 -4.06 17.09
CA VAL A 73 1.86 -5.35 17.22
C VAL A 73 1.36 -5.91 15.88
N HIS A 74 1.24 -5.11 14.82
CA HIS A 74 0.67 -5.53 13.53
C HIS A 74 1.38 -6.75 12.90
N ARG A 75 2.66 -6.97 13.20
CA ARG A 75 3.43 -8.13 12.71
C ARG A 75 3.01 -9.44 13.37
N SER A 76 2.53 -9.38 14.62
CA SER A 76 2.07 -10.55 15.38
C SER A 76 0.59 -10.85 15.17
N LEU A 77 -0.21 -9.83 14.83
CA LEU A 77 -1.65 -9.96 14.62
C LEU A 77 -1.97 -10.01 13.12
N SER A 78 -2.65 -11.06 12.71
CA SER A 78 -3.27 -11.08 11.38
C SER A 78 -4.42 -10.08 11.36
N MET A 79 -4.15 -8.88 10.82
CA MET A 79 -5.15 -7.81 10.73
C MET A 79 -6.23 -8.17 9.68
N SER A 80 -7.46 -7.87 10.03
CA SER A 80 -8.64 -7.97 9.16
C SER A 80 -9.49 -6.71 9.33
N TRP A 81 -10.45 -6.48 8.45
CA TRP A 81 -11.36 -5.33 8.53
C TRP A 81 -12.13 -5.29 9.85
N SER A 82 -12.63 -6.42 10.35
CA SER A 82 -13.34 -6.48 11.63
C SER A 82 -12.44 -6.06 12.80
N LYS A 83 -11.21 -6.58 12.85
CA LYS A 83 -10.25 -6.22 13.90
C LYS A 83 -9.85 -4.74 13.84
N MET A 84 -9.79 -4.15 12.66
CA MET A 84 -9.50 -2.72 12.51
C MET A 84 -10.64 -1.87 13.06
N ILE A 85 -11.89 -2.21 12.75
CA ILE A 85 -13.07 -1.53 13.30
C ILE A 85 -13.14 -1.68 14.84
N GLU A 86 -12.89 -2.89 15.36
CA GLU A 86 -12.81 -3.11 16.80
C GLU A 86 -11.74 -2.23 17.46
N TRP A 87 -10.57 -2.11 16.81
CA TRP A 87 -9.48 -1.25 17.28
C TRP A 87 -9.89 0.22 17.31
N GLU A 88 -10.53 0.71 16.26
CA GLU A 88 -11.03 2.09 16.16
C GLU A 88 -12.11 2.39 17.20
N LEU A 89 -13.00 1.44 17.48
CA LEU A 89 -14.00 1.57 18.54
C LEU A 89 -13.36 1.64 19.93
N CYS A 90 -12.36 0.79 20.20
CA CYS A 90 -11.58 0.87 21.44
C CYS A 90 -10.83 2.22 21.57
N GLU A 91 -10.28 2.71 20.46
CA GLU A 91 -9.59 4.01 20.41
C GLU A 91 -10.55 5.15 20.78
N VAL A 92 -11.77 5.17 20.23
CA VAL A 92 -12.81 6.15 20.56
C VAL A 92 -13.25 6.02 22.03
N ALA A 93 -13.39 4.81 22.55
CA ALA A 93 -13.73 4.59 23.96
C ALA A 93 -12.67 5.17 24.91
N VAL A 94 -11.39 4.95 24.61
CA VAL A 94 -10.27 5.52 25.40
C VAL A 94 -10.26 7.04 25.29
N MET A 95 -10.43 7.61 24.09
CA MET A 95 -10.56 9.06 23.89
C MET A 95 -11.67 9.64 24.76
N THR A 96 -12.84 8.98 24.75
CA THR A 96 -14.01 9.39 25.54
C THR A 96 -13.69 9.48 27.04
N MET A 97 -12.99 8.50 27.58
CA MET A 97 -12.63 8.48 29.01
C MET A 97 -11.74 9.67 29.38
N PHE A 98 -10.72 9.96 28.58
CA PHE A 98 -9.82 11.09 28.85
C PHE A 98 -10.50 12.45 28.65
N VAL A 99 -11.31 12.61 27.60
CA VAL A 99 -12.07 13.84 27.37
C VAL A 99 -13.09 14.09 28.49
N ALA A 100 -13.82 13.04 28.90
CA ALA A 100 -14.76 13.15 30.00
C ALA A 100 -14.08 13.47 31.33
N LEU A 101 -12.88 12.89 31.58
CA LEU A 101 -12.08 13.21 32.76
C LEU A 101 -11.68 14.68 32.77
N TYR A 102 -11.17 15.21 31.66
CA TYR A 102 -10.83 16.63 31.52
C TYR A 102 -12.04 17.52 31.83
N ILE A 103 -13.19 17.28 31.19
CA ILE A 103 -14.40 18.06 31.37
C ILE A 103 -14.88 17.99 32.85
N THR A 104 -14.89 16.81 33.47
CA THR A 104 -15.33 16.63 34.86
C THR A 104 -14.42 17.40 35.84
N LEU A 105 -13.10 17.40 35.60
CA LEU A 105 -12.15 18.16 36.42
C LEU A 105 -12.37 19.66 36.30
N MET A 106 -12.65 20.15 35.09
CA MET A 106 -12.91 21.57 34.83
C MET A 106 -14.23 22.06 35.43
N TYR A 107 -15.25 21.18 35.56
CA TYR A 107 -16.51 21.45 36.25
C TYR A 107 -16.43 21.23 37.75
N HIS A 108 -15.22 21.13 38.34
CA HIS A 108 -14.96 20.93 39.78
C HIS A 108 -15.74 19.74 40.39
N GLY A 109 -16.12 18.75 39.57
CA GLY A 109 -16.81 17.57 40.05
C GLY A 109 -18.33 17.73 40.31
N GLU A 110 -18.91 18.87 39.93
CA GLU A 110 -20.36 19.11 40.08
C GLU A 110 -21.24 18.16 39.24
N CYS A 111 -20.68 17.61 38.20
CA CYS A 111 -21.36 16.65 37.32
C CYS A 111 -20.85 15.23 37.53
N ALA A 112 -21.78 14.26 37.51
CA ALA A 112 -21.39 12.84 37.59
C ALA A 112 -20.57 12.43 36.35
N TYR A 113 -19.38 11.87 36.62
CA TYR A 113 -18.42 11.45 35.57
C TYR A 113 -19.07 10.59 34.48
N PHE A 114 -19.83 9.55 34.84
CA PHE A 114 -20.48 8.64 33.90
C PHE A 114 -21.53 9.33 33.02
N TYR A 115 -22.18 10.39 33.49
CA TYR A 115 -23.07 11.19 32.68
C TYR A 115 -22.32 11.95 31.60
N ILE A 116 -21.17 12.54 31.94
CA ILE A 116 -20.28 13.23 30.99
C ILE A 116 -19.69 12.23 29.99
N VAL A 117 -19.27 11.03 30.42
CA VAL A 117 -18.81 9.96 29.54
C VAL A 117 -19.85 9.64 28.48
N GLY A 118 -21.13 9.48 28.84
CA GLY A 118 -22.20 9.20 27.88
C GLY A 118 -22.35 10.30 26.82
N LYS A 119 -22.32 11.57 27.24
CA LYS A 119 -22.36 12.71 26.32
C LYS A 119 -21.13 12.77 25.41
N CYS A 120 -19.94 12.63 25.97
CA CYS A 120 -18.70 12.65 25.21
C CYS A 120 -18.62 11.49 24.22
N LEU A 121 -19.05 10.29 24.62
CA LEU A 121 -19.08 9.12 23.73
C LEU A 121 -20.00 9.37 22.51
N TYR A 122 -21.21 9.83 22.77
CA TYR A 122 -22.14 10.15 21.69
C TYR A 122 -21.58 11.22 20.76
N GLY A 123 -20.99 12.30 21.31
CA GLY A 123 -20.40 13.38 20.53
C GLY A 123 -19.19 12.97 19.71
N LEU A 124 -18.26 12.18 20.30
CA LEU A 124 -17.09 11.69 19.60
C LEU A 124 -17.45 10.69 18.52
N LEU A 125 -18.37 9.75 18.80
CA LEU A 125 -18.85 8.81 17.78
C LEU A 125 -19.48 9.55 16.60
N LEU A 126 -20.36 10.52 16.86
CA LEU A 126 -21.03 11.26 15.80
C LEU A 126 -20.07 12.10 14.96
N THR A 127 -19.05 12.70 15.56
CA THR A 127 -18.08 13.54 14.85
C THR A 127 -16.98 12.74 14.16
N LEU A 128 -16.42 11.73 14.83
CA LEU A 128 -15.27 10.99 14.31
C LEU A 128 -15.64 9.88 13.31
N ILE A 129 -16.91 9.49 13.22
CA ILE A 129 -17.37 8.50 12.22
C ILE A 129 -17.02 8.94 10.79
N TYR A 130 -17.14 10.23 10.49
CA TYR A 130 -16.86 10.76 9.15
C TYR A 130 -15.39 10.58 8.73
N PRO A 131 -14.40 11.08 9.48
CA PRO A 131 -13.01 10.91 9.10
C PRO A 131 -12.55 9.45 9.16
N TYR A 132 -13.06 8.62 10.08
CA TYR A 132 -12.77 7.18 10.07
C TYR A 132 -13.27 6.49 8.81
N VAL A 133 -14.53 6.72 8.44
CA VAL A 133 -15.11 6.11 7.22
C VAL A 133 -14.38 6.58 5.97
N ILE A 134 -14.10 7.87 5.85
CA ILE A 134 -13.39 8.43 4.68
C ILE A 134 -11.98 7.84 4.57
N LEU A 135 -11.22 7.78 5.65
CA LEU A 135 -9.87 7.22 5.64
C LEU A 135 -9.89 5.72 5.33
N ASN A 136 -10.80 4.96 5.93
CA ASN A 136 -10.93 3.52 5.67
C ASN A 136 -11.30 3.24 4.21
N LEU A 137 -12.23 4.00 3.61
CA LEU A 137 -12.59 3.87 2.19
C LEU A 137 -11.42 4.27 1.27
N ALA A 138 -10.72 5.36 1.58
CA ALA A 138 -9.56 5.79 0.81
C ALA A 138 -8.46 4.72 0.80
N PHE A 139 -8.15 4.13 1.95
CA PHE A 139 -7.14 3.06 2.04
C PHE A 139 -7.61 1.75 1.42
N ALA A 140 -8.91 1.43 1.49
CA ALA A 140 -9.47 0.30 0.77
C ALA A 140 -9.27 0.45 -0.74
N TYR A 141 -9.59 1.62 -1.28
CA TYR A 141 -9.41 1.93 -2.69
C TYR A 141 -7.95 1.85 -3.14
N VAL A 142 -7.02 2.44 -2.36
CA VAL A 142 -5.57 2.36 -2.65
C VAL A 142 -5.10 0.91 -2.62
N GLY A 143 -5.54 0.12 -1.65
CA GLY A 143 -5.17 -1.28 -1.54
C GLY A 143 -5.73 -2.16 -2.67
N GLU A 144 -6.91 -1.86 -3.21
CA GLU A 144 -7.43 -2.53 -4.41
C GLU A 144 -6.60 -2.19 -5.64
N LYS A 145 -6.29 -0.92 -5.84
CA LYS A 145 -5.47 -0.47 -6.95
C LYS A 145 -4.06 -1.08 -6.94
N GLU A 146 -3.42 -1.17 -5.77
CA GLU A 146 -2.13 -1.85 -5.63
C GLU A 146 -2.21 -3.34 -6.00
N LYS A 147 -3.33 -4.02 -5.67
CA LYS A 147 -3.55 -5.42 -6.07
C LYS A 147 -3.73 -5.57 -7.57
N GLU A 148 -4.53 -4.70 -8.20
CA GLU A 148 -4.73 -4.72 -9.65
C GLU A 148 -3.40 -4.57 -10.38
N VAL A 149 -2.58 -3.57 -10.01
CA VAL A 149 -1.25 -3.35 -10.59
C VAL A 149 -0.34 -4.56 -10.38
N TYR A 150 -0.39 -5.20 -9.20
CA TYR A 150 0.39 -6.39 -8.93
C TYR A 150 -0.08 -7.58 -9.78
N ASP A 151 -1.40 -7.83 -9.88
CA ASP A 151 -1.96 -8.92 -10.68
C ASP A 151 -1.70 -8.70 -12.18
N GLU A 152 -1.76 -7.47 -12.68
CA GLU A 152 -1.39 -7.12 -14.04
C GLU A 152 0.10 -7.32 -14.33
N SER A 153 0.96 -7.14 -13.34
CA SER A 153 2.40 -7.36 -13.48
C SER A 153 2.79 -8.85 -13.50
N LEU A 154 1.86 -9.75 -13.11
CA LEU A 154 2.13 -11.18 -13.03
C LEU A 154 2.06 -11.86 -14.40
N MET A 155 3.19 -12.38 -14.84
CA MET A 155 3.29 -13.24 -16.02
C MET A 155 2.95 -14.69 -15.65
N ARG A 156 1.99 -15.27 -16.34
CA ARG A 156 1.51 -16.66 -16.13
C ARG A 156 1.99 -17.53 -17.26
N PHE A 157 3.03 -18.31 -17.02
CA PHE A 157 3.59 -19.22 -18.00
C PHE A 157 2.86 -20.56 -17.97
N VAL A 158 2.26 -20.93 -19.08
CA VAL A 158 1.54 -22.21 -19.27
C VAL A 158 2.32 -23.09 -20.23
N ASP A 159 2.24 -24.40 -20.02
CA ASP A 159 2.83 -25.37 -20.94
C ASP A 159 1.93 -25.61 -22.17
N ASN A 160 2.39 -26.46 -23.10
CA ASN A 160 1.61 -26.84 -24.28
C ASN A 160 0.28 -27.54 -23.95
N THR A 161 0.09 -28.00 -22.71
CA THR A 161 -1.17 -28.61 -22.21
C THR A 161 -2.05 -27.61 -21.47
N GLN A 162 -1.76 -26.30 -21.55
CA GLN A 162 -2.47 -25.21 -20.87
C GLN A 162 -2.42 -25.29 -19.34
N LYS A 163 -1.44 -26.03 -18.78
CA LYS A 163 -1.25 -26.08 -17.34
C LYS A 163 -0.30 -24.97 -16.91
N LEU A 164 -0.71 -24.21 -15.88
CA LEU A 164 0.14 -23.21 -15.27
C LEU A 164 1.38 -23.88 -14.64
N LYS A 165 2.56 -23.42 -15.01
CA LYS A 165 3.85 -23.95 -14.57
C LYS A 165 4.66 -22.98 -13.76
N LEU A 166 4.63 -21.70 -14.15
CA LEU A 166 5.39 -20.64 -13.47
C LEU A 166 4.56 -19.38 -13.45
N MET A 167 4.59 -18.68 -12.31
CA MET A 167 3.94 -17.37 -12.14
C MET A 167 4.94 -16.44 -11.45
N ILE A 168 5.35 -15.39 -12.15
CA ILE A 168 6.36 -14.42 -11.69
C ILE A 168 5.98 -13.01 -12.13
N THR A 169 6.50 -12.00 -11.46
CA THR A 169 6.32 -10.61 -11.88
C THR A 169 7.14 -10.32 -13.13
N SER A 170 6.62 -9.51 -14.04
CA SER A 170 7.33 -9.11 -15.26
C SER A 170 8.68 -8.45 -14.94
N SER A 171 8.76 -7.69 -13.86
CA SER A 171 9.99 -7.05 -13.39
C SER A 171 11.07 -8.04 -12.93
N ALA A 172 10.71 -9.27 -12.58
CA ALA A 172 11.68 -10.28 -12.21
C ALA A 172 12.26 -11.04 -13.43
N VAL A 173 11.59 -11.01 -14.59
CA VAL A 173 12.05 -11.67 -15.80
C VAL A 173 13.21 -10.89 -16.41
N LEU A 174 14.33 -11.58 -16.65
CA LEU A 174 15.50 -11.02 -17.33
C LEU A 174 15.39 -11.16 -18.84
N TYR A 175 15.24 -12.40 -19.27
CA TYR A 175 15.06 -12.75 -20.67
C TYR A 175 14.44 -14.13 -20.81
N VAL A 176 13.94 -14.42 -22.02
CA VAL A 176 13.38 -15.70 -22.39
C VAL A 176 14.07 -16.20 -23.66
N GLU A 177 14.55 -17.43 -23.62
CA GLU A 177 15.33 -18.06 -24.68
C GLU A 177 14.66 -19.34 -25.16
N ALA A 178 14.56 -19.52 -26.48
CA ALA A 178 14.17 -20.81 -27.04
C ALA A 178 15.38 -21.70 -27.23
N ASP A 179 15.29 -22.91 -26.71
CA ASP A 179 16.29 -23.96 -26.88
C ASP A 179 15.57 -25.26 -27.24
N GLU A 180 15.73 -25.67 -28.47
CA GLU A 180 15.07 -26.85 -29.07
C GLU A 180 13.54 -26.90 -28.83
N ASN A 181 13.11 -27.80 -27.94
CA ASN A 181 11.71 -28.03 -27.59
C ASN A 181 11.25 -27.30 -26.30
N TYR A 182 12.14 -26.55 -25.69
CA TYR A 182 11.91 -25.84 -24.45
C TYR A 182 12.13 -24.34 -24.64
N VAL A 183 11.45 -23.58 -23.79
CA VAL A 183 11.68 -22.16 -23.61
C VAL A 183 12.20 -21.97 -22.20
N HIS A 184 13.40 -21.44 -22.08
CA HIS A 184 14.05 -21.14 -20.81
C HIS A 184 13.66 -19.74 -20.34
N VAL A 185 13.00 -19.65 -19.21
CA VAL A 185 12.65 -18.37 -18.56
C VAL A 185 13.71 -18.08 -17.51
N ARG A 186 14.53 -17.06 -17.76
CA ARG A 186 15.54 -16.58 -16.82
C ARG A 186 14.99 -15.43 -15.99
N TYR A 187 15.02 -15.58 -14.67
CA TYR A 187 14.43 -14.59 -13.77
C TYR A 187 15.18 -14.47 -12.45
N MET A 188 14.98 -13.34 -11.77
CA MET A 188 15.52 -13.08 -10.44
C MET A 188 14.60 -13.65 -9.36
N GLU A 189 15.17 -14.41 -8.42
CA GLU A 189 14.50 -14.77 -7.17
C GLU A 189 15.37 -14.29 -6.01
N GLY A 190 14.99 -13.14 -5.45
CA GLY A 190 15.86 -12.40 -4.55
C GLY A 190 17.12 -11.92 -5.28
N GLU A 191 18.30 -12.30 -4.80
CA GLU A 191 19.60 -11.96 -5.40
C GLU A 191 20.13 -13.04 -6.36
N ARG A 192 19.38 -14.10 -6.63
CA ARG A 192 19.84 -15.21 -7.44
C ARG A 192 19.07 -15.30 -8.74
N VAL A 193 19.82 -15.57 -9.83
CA VAL A 193 19.22 -15.87 -11.12
C VAL A 193 18.80 -17.33 -11.15
N LYS A 194 17.55 -17.58 -11.53
CA LYS A 194 17.00 -18.92 -11.77
C LYS A 194 16.65 -19.11 -13.23
N ASP A 195 16.70 -20.37 -13.64
CA ASP A 195 16.31 -20.83 -14.95
C ASP A 195 15.15 -21.80 -14.82
N TYR A 196 14.09 -21.56 -15.57
CA TYR A 196 12.91 -22.43 -15.61
C TYR A 196 12.68 -22.94 -17.04
N PRO A 197 12.93 -24.25 -17.32
CA PRO A 197 12.63 -24.83 -18.61
C PRO A 197 11.12 -25.08 -18.73
N LEU A 198 10.49 -24.42 -19.68
CA LEU A 198 9.07 -24.56 -20.00
C LEU A 198 8.89 -25.26 -21.34
N ARG A 199 8.09 -26.31 -21.42
CA ARG A 199 7.75 -26.95 -22.67
C ARG A 199 6.68 -26.13 -23.40
N ALA A 200 7.12 -25.17 -24.20
CA ALA A 200 6.29 -24.25 -24.94
C ALA A 200 7.00 -23.79 -26.22
N SER A 201 6.30 -23.14 -27.11
CA SER A 201 6.92 -22.46 -28.26
C SER A 201 7.02 -20.96 -28.03
N MET A 202 8.02 -20.29 -28.62
CA MET A 202 8.13 -18.82 -28.57
C MET A 202 6.88 -18.13 -29.14
N LYS A 203 6.25 -18.74 -30.17
CA LYS A 203 5.01 -18.21 -30.77
C LYS A 203 3.83 -18.23 -29.79
N SER A 204 3.71 -19.29 -28.97
CA SER A 204 2.63 -19.39 -27.97
C SER A 204 2.79 -18.40 -26.80
N LEU A 205 3.99 -17.92 -26.58
CA LEU A 205 4.30 -16.96 -25.51
C LEU A 205 4.39 -15.51 -25.99
N GLU A 206 4.28 -15.26 -27.31
CA GLU A 206 4.48 -13.94 -27.92
C GLU A 206 3.52 -12.88 -27.35
N GLU A 207 2.23 -13.20 -27.25
CA GLU A 207 1.24 -12.30 -26.67
C GLU A 207 1.51 -11.99 -25.20
N LEU A 208 1.89 -13.01 -24.42
CA LEU A 208 2.27 -12.83 -23.02
C LEU A 208 3.48 -11.90 -22.88
N MET A 209 4.52 -12.09 -23.70
CA MET A 209 5.73 -11.25 -23.67
C MET A 209 5.41 -9.80 -24.03
N GLN A 210 4.67 -9.57 -25.10
CA GLN A 210 4.29 -8.23 -25.56
C GLN A 210 3.41 -7.51 -24.54
N LYS A 211 2.43 -8.20 -23.97
CA LYS A 211 1.54 -7.64 -22.93
C LYS A 211 2.33 -7.11 -21.72
N HIS A 212 3.41 -7.79 -21.36
CA HIS A 212 4.22 -7.44 -20.19
C HIS A 212 5.49 -6.64 -20.53
N GLY A 213 5.58 -6.10 -21.74
CA GLY A 213 6.64 -5.19 -22.15
C GLY A 213 7.99 -5.84 -22.44
N LEU A 214 8.07 -7.17 -22.57
CA LEU A 214 9.29 -7.81 -23.06
C LEU A 214 9.43 -7.62 -24.56
N LEU A 215 10.63 -7.25 -24.99
CA LEU A 215 10.92 -6.96 -26.38
C LEU A 215 11.60 -8.15 -27.05
N ARG A 216 11.14 -8.45 -28.27
CA ARG A 216 11.82 -9.45 -29.09
C ARG A 216 13.12 -8.86 -29.60
N CYS A 217 14.25 -9.45 -29.26
CA CYS A 217 15.56 -9.00 -29.69
C CYS A 217 16.23 -9.93 -30.73
N GLN A 218 15.76 -11.17 -30.80
CA GLN A 218 16.18 -12.12 -31.83
C GLN A 218 15.06 -13.16 -32.09
N ARG A 219 15.23 -14.01 -33.12
CA ARG A 219 14.26 -15.08 -33.41
C ARG A 219 13.97 -15.95 -32.19
N SER A 220 15.01 -16.23 -31.39
CA SER A 220 14.97 -17.14 -30.23
C SER A 220 15.01 -16.40 -28.88
N TYR A 221 14.97 -15.07 -28.84
CA TYR A 221 15.13 -14.29 -27.60
C TYR A 221 14.09 -13.19 -27.45
N TYR A 222 13.53 -13.12 -26.24
CA TYR A 222 12.85 -11.94 -25.70
C TYR A 222 13.66 -11.42 -24.51
N ILE A 223 13.78 -10.11 -24.38
CA ILE A 223 14.54 -9.44 -23.32
C ILE A 223 13.65 -8.44 -22.60
N ASN A 224 13.86 -8.31 -21.30
CA ASN A 224 13.23 -7.26 -20.53
C ASN A 224 14.07 -5.98 -20.64
N PRO A 225 13.56 -4.89 -21.22
CA PRO A 225 14.34 -3.68 -21.41
C PRO A 225 14.78 -3.05 -20.07
N SER A 226 14.01 -3.20 -18.99
CA SER A 226 14.35 -2.66 -17.67
C SER A 226 15.62 -3.26 -17.05
N HIS A 227 16.08 -4.41 -17.56
CA HIS A 227 17.31 -5.09 -17.12
C HIS A 227 18.49 -4.93 -18.09
N ILE A 228 18.34 -4.12 -19.13
CA ILE A 228 19.46 -3.84 -20.05
C ILE A 228 20.31 -2.73 -19.44
N LYS A 229 21.59 -3.06 -19.16
CA LYS A 229 22.58 -2.10 -18.68
C LYS A 229 23.29 -1.40 -19.82
N VAL A 230 23.67 -2.14 -20.86
CA VAL A 230 24.44 -1.64 -22.01
C VAL A 230 23.95 -2.33 -23.28
N LEU A 231 23.70 -1.55 -24.33
CA LEU A 231 23.50 -2.05 -25.67
C LEU A 231 24.77 -1.70 -26.49
N ARG A 232 25.52 -2.73 -26.86
CA ARG A 232 26.83 -2.57 -27.55
C ARG A 232 26.75 -3.07 -28.96
N ARG A 233 27.35 -2.30 -29.87
CA ARG A 233 27.60 -2.71 -31.25
C ARG A 233 29.08 -2.96 -31.42
N ASP A 234 29.47 -4.14 -31.85
CA ASP A 234 30.86 -4.51 -32.12
C ASP A 234 31.32 -3.98 -33.50
N LYS A 235 32.65 -4.01 -33.72
CA LYS A 235 33.30 -3.59 -34.97
C LYS A 235 32.84 -4.41 -36.16
N GLU A 236 32.43 -5.65 -35.94
CA GLU A 236 31.88 -6.57 -36.94
C GLU A 236 30.39 -6.32 -37.24
N GLY A 237 29.76 -5.33 -36.56
CA GLY A 237 28.34 -5.02 -36.72
C GLY A 237 27.38 -5.85 -35.90
N MET A 238 27.89 -6.79 -35.08
CA MET A 238 27.06 -7.57 -34.16
C MET A 238 26.62 -6.71 -33.00
N ILE A 239 25.36 -6.84 -32.64
CA ILE A 239 24.75 -6.10 -31.54
C ILE A 239 24.43 -7.07 -30.41
N SER A 240 24.80 -6.68 -29.19
CA SER A 240 24.52 -7.44 -27.99
C SER A 240 24.03 -6.53 -26.88
N ALA A 241 23.12 -7.05 -26.03
CA ALA A 241 22.62 -6.42 -24.82
C ALA A 241 23.27 -7.07 -23.60
N GLU A 242 23.91 -6.26 -22.76
CA GLU A 242 24.43 -6.68 -21.47
C GLU A 242 23.40 -6.35 -20.39
N LEU A 243 23.16 -7.31 -19.49
CA LEU A 243 22.20 -7.16 -18.42
C LEU A 243 22.83 -6.52 -17.18
N ASP A 244 22.00 -5.91 -16.33
CA ASP A 244 22.39 -5.34 -15.03
C ASP A 244 22.77 -6.38 -13.97
N VAL A 245 22.61 -7.66 -14.28
CA VAL A 245 22.90 -8.79 -13.39
C VAL A 245 24.27 -9.38 -13.71
N PRO A 246 25.18 -9.52 -12.73
CA PRO A 246 26.52 -10.08 -12.95
C PRO A 246 26.48 -11.53 -13.40
N ASN A 247 27.50 -11.94 -14.15
CA ASN A 247 27.69 -13.30 -14.65
C ASN A 247 26.60 -13.84 -15.60
N GLN A 248 25.84 -12.95 -16.24
CA GLN A 248 24.92 -13.34 -17.30
C GLN A 248 25.58 -13.19 -18.68
N LYS A 249 25.19 -14.08 -19.60
CA LYS A 249 25.62 -13.98 -21.00
C LYS A 249 25.06 -12.70 -21.63
N SER A 250 25.82 -12.10 -22.54
CA SER A 250 25.28 -11.04 -23.37
C SER A 250 24.26 -11.62 -24.37
N ILE A 251 23.12 -10.94 -24.51
CA ILE A 251 22.03 -11.40 -25.33
C ILE A 251 22.19 -10.82 -26.74
N PRO A 252 22.20 -11.66 -27.80
CA PRO A 252 22.37 -11.18 -29.16
C PRO A 252 21.11 -10.45 -29.64
N VAL A 253 21.31 -9.30 -30.28
CA VAL A 253 20.25 -8.49 -30.86
C VAL A 253 20.39 -8.45 -32.37
N SER A 254 19.38 -8.93 -33.09
CA SER A 254 19.40 -8.87 -34.55
C SER A 254 19.15 -7.44 -35.04
N PRO A 255 19.76 -7.00 -36.17
CA PRO A 255 19.57 -5.64 -36.71
C PRO A 255 18.12 -5.24 -36.89
N LYS A 256 17.25 -6.19 -37.26
CA LYS A 256 15.80 -6.02 -37.43
C LYS A 256 15.11 -5.49 -36.16
N TYR A 257 15.59 -5.90 -34.98
CA TYR A 257 14.95 -5.58 -33.69
C TYR A 257 15.67 -4.49 -32.93
N TYR A 258 16.81 -4.01 -33.43
CA TYR A 258 17.64 -3.03 -32.75
C TYR A 258 16.89 -1.74 -32.38
N GLU A 259 16.17 -1.16 -33.33
CA GLU A 259 15.43 0.09 -33.07
C GLU A 259 14.33 -0.08 -32.01
N ALA A 260 13.65 -1.22 -31.99
CA ALA A 260 12.63 -1.51 -30.99
C ALA A 260 13.26 -1.63 -29.59
N VAL A 261 14.41 -2.31 -29.50
CA VAL A 261 15.13 -2.46 -28.21
C VAL A 261 15.72 -1.13 -27.76
N ALA A 262 16.31 -0.34 -28.67
CA ALA A 262 16.89 0.96 -28.37
C ALA A 262 15.84 2.01 -27.93
N LYS A 263 14.61 1.93 -28.44
CA LYS A 263 13.52 2.81 -28.00
C LYS A 263 12.92 2.41 -26.66
N GLY A 264 13.11 1.16 -26.24
CA GLY A 264 12.61 0.64 -24.96
C GLY A 264 13.55 0.89 -23.78
N LEU A 265 14.74 1.44 -24.02
CA LEU A 265 15.72 1.90 -23.05
C LEU A 265 15.49 3.36 -22.68
#